data_4a48a1f2c8bcdfe1f0dfe2124abf5869
#
_entry.id   4a48a1f2c8bcdfe1f0dfe2124abf5869
#
_cell.length_a   1.000
_cell.length_b   1.000
_cell.length_c   1.000
_cell.angle_alpha   90.00
_cell.angle_beta   90.00
_cell.angle_gamma   90.00
#
_symmetry.space_group_name_H-M   'P 1'
#
loop_
_entity.id
_entity.type
_entity.pdbx_description
1 polymer ?
#
loop_
_entity_poly.entity_id
_entity_poly.type
_entity_poly.pdbx_seq_one_letter_code
_entity_poly.pdbx_strand_id
1 'polypeptide(L)'
;NPDDDLETQITTVGAIDPAWELKLSDKNRNEVASGEVGEVAIRGDTVMTEYWNKPEATRETIDEEGWLYTGDLATMDERGYVTLVGRSKEMYISGGENVYPREIEDVIEKHPAVMMVCVLPKKDPVFQEVGIAYVVVKEGKSLTGTELKVYCKERLANYKVPKEFVFRSKLPMLGVGKIDKRTLAREMDS
;
A
#
# COMPACT_ATOMS: atom_id res chain seq x y z
N ASN A 1 -4.13 -16.20 -13.41
CA ASN A 1 -4.44 -17.33 -14.28
C ASN A 1 -5.19 -18.39 -13.46
N PRO A 2 -6.34 -18.95 -13.95
CA PRO A 2 -7.11 -19.95 -13.20
C PRO A 2 -6.33 -21.26 -12.94
N ASP A 3 -5.24 -21.50 -13.67
CA ASP A 3 -4.39 -22.69 -13.53
C ASP A 3 -3.25 -22.49 -12.51
N ASP A 4 -3.11 -21.29 -11.96
CA ASP A 4 -2.11 -21.01 -10.93
C ASP A 4 -2.47 -21.71 -9.61
N ASP A 5 -1.48 -22.02 -8.79
CA ASP A 5 -1.72 -22.50 -7.44
C ASP A 5 -2.43 -21.44 -6.57
N LEU A 6 -3.11 -21.89 -5.52
CA LEU A 6 -3.92 -21.02 -4.68
C LEU A 6 -3.09 -19.90 -4.03
N GLU A 7 -1.84 -20.17 -3.64
CA GLU A 7 -0.97 -19.17 -3.03
C GLU A 7 -0.68 -18.04 -4.02
N THR A 8 -0.29 -18.36 -5.26
CA THR A 8 -0.08 -17.38 -6.34
C THR A 8 -1.33 -16.55 -6.59
N GLN A 9 -2.52 -17.18 -6.65
CA GLN A 9 -3.78 -16.48 -6.89
C GLN A 9 -4.15 -15.49 -5.79
N ILE A 10 -3.84 -15.77 -4.53
CA ILE A 10 -4.23 -14.91 -3.39
C ILE A 10 -3.16 -13.89 -3.00
N THR A 11 -1.90 -14.09 -3.38
CA THR A 11 -0.78 -13.20 -3.00
C THR A 11 -0.34 -12.27 -4.12
N THR A 12 -0.73 -12.52 -5.37
CA THR A 12 -0.36 -11.69 -6.51
C THR A 12 -1.59 -11.13 -7.24
N VAL A 13 -1.39 -10.11 -8.05
CA VAL A 13 -2.41 -9.64 -9.01
C VAL A 13 -2.30 -10.34 -10.37
N GLY A 14 -1.44 -11.36 -10.46
CA GLY A 14 -1.18 -12.11 -11.69
C GLY A 14 -0.03 -11.52 -12.51
N ALA A 15 0.17 -12.10 -13.69
CA ALA A 15 1.05 -11.58 -14.72
C ALA A 15 0.29 -10.65 -15.66
N ILE A 16 1.01 -9.71 -16.29
CA ILE A 16 0.42 -8.78 -17.26
C ILE A 16 -0.09 -9.53 -18.51
N ASP A 17 -1.23 -9.10 -19.03
CA ASP A 17 -1.73 -9.57 -20.32
C ASP A 17 -0.72 -9.17 -21.43
N PRO A 18 -0.39 -10.06 -22.38
CA PRO A 18 0.55 -9.76 -23.48
C PRO A 18 0.19 -8.56 -24.37
N ALA A 19 -1.05 -8.07 -24.31
CA ALA A 19 -1.47 -6.84 -24.98
C ALA A 19 -0.92 -5.56 -24.32
N TRP A 20 -0.31 -5.68 -23.14
CA TRP A 20 0.24 -4.59 -22.38
C TRP A 20 1.71 -4.80 -22.09
N GLU A 21 2.45 -3.70 -21.98
CA GLU A 21 3.79 -3.71 -21.42
C GLU A 21 3.73 -3.25 -19.96
N LEU A 22 4.52 -3.89 -19.11
CA LEU A 22 4.68 -3.54 -17.70
C LEU A 22 6.15 -3.49 -17.36
N LYS A 23 6.54 -2.46 -16.60
CA LYS A 23 7.80 -2.41 -15.88
C LYS A 23 7.58 -1.91 -14.46
N LEU A 24 8.49 -2.27 -13.56
CA LEU A 24 8.60 -1.64 -12.25
C LEU A 24 9.74 -0.63 -12.30
N SER A 25 9.52 0.59 -11.82
CA SER A 25 10.48 1.67 -11.95
C SER A 25 10.83 2.34 -10.62
N ASP A 26 12.05 2.85 -10.53
CA ASP A 26 12.50 3.71 -9.46
C ASP A 26 11.93 5.15 -9.60
N LYS A 27 12.26 6.02 -8.64
CA LYS A 27 11.86 7.43 -8.66
C LYS A 27 12.39 8.24 -9.85
N ASN A 28 13.41 7.74 -10.55
CA ASN A 28 14.01 8.35 -11.74
C ASN A 28 13.45 7.73 -13.03
N ARG A 29 12.41 6.87 -12.91
CA ARG A 29 11.78 6.14 -14.01
C ARG A 29 12.66 5.07 -14.68
N ASN A 30 13.77 4.67 -14.05
CA ASN A 30 14.57 3.54 -14.48
C ASN A 30 13.91 2.24 -14.02
N GLU A 31 13.98 1.21 -14.87
CA GLU A 31 13.50 -0.12 -14.50
C GLU A 31 14.32 -0.71 -13.35
N VAL A 32 13.66 -1.30 -12.36
CA VAL A 32 14.30 -1.97 -11.21
C VAL A 32 14.50 -3.46 -11.49
N ALA A 33 15.39 -4.11 -10.75
CA ALA A 33 15.63 -5.54 -10.90
C ALA A 33 14.43 -6.38 -10.40
N SER A 34 14.34 -7.62 -10.88
CA SER A 34 13.34 -8.58 -10.40
C SER A 34 13.44 -8.75 -8.87
N GLY A 35 12.30 -8.73 -8.19
CA GLY A 35 12.19 -8.80 -6.74
C GLY A 35 12.39 -7.46 -6.00
N GLU A 36 12.88 -6.41 -6.65
CA GLU A 36 12.94 -5.08 -6.06
C GLU A 36 11.59 -4.37 -6.13
N VAL A 37 11.34 -3.48 -5.16
CA VAL A 37 10.13 -2.66 -5.14
C VAL A 37 10.28 -1.51 -6.13
N GLY A 38 9.31 -1.39 -7.04
CA GLY A 38 9.22 -0.28 -7.98
C GLY A 38 7.79 0.19 -8.19
N GLU A 39 7.64 1.38 -8.78
CA GLU A 39 6.34 1.89 -9.21
C GLU A 39 5.89 1.15 -10.47
N VAL A 40 4.66 0.66 -10.44
CA VAL A 40 4.05 -0.01 -11.61
C VAL A 40 3.84 1.01 -12.72
N ALA A 41 4.53 0.82 -13.83
CA ALA A 41 4.34 1.57 -15.06
C ALA A 41 3.82 0.63 -16.15
N ILE A 42 2.76 1.06 -16.84
CA ILE A 42 2.09 0.28 -17.89
C ILE A 42 2.02 1.08 -19.19
N ARG A 43 2.09 0.37 -20.31
CA ARG A 43 1.93 0.93 -21.65
C ARG A 43 1.08 0.00 -22.52
N GLY A 44 0.21 0.56 -23.36
CA GLY A 44 -0.66 -0.20 -24.27
C GLY A 44 -1.76 0.68 -24.85
N ASP A 45 -2.43 0.16 -25.86
CA ASP A 45 -3.43 0.91 -26.67
C ASP A 45 -4.66 1.39 -25.86
N THR A 46 -4.92 0.78 -24.71
CA THR A 46 -6.07 1.12 -23.84
C THR A 46 -5.69 2.05 -22.69
N VAL A 47 -4.43 2.49 -22.58
CA VAL A 47 -4.03 3.55 -21.66
C VAL A 47 -4.75 4.84 -22.04
N MET A 48 -5.27 5.55 -21.02
CA MET A 48 -5.92 6.85 -21.24
C MET A 48 -4.97 7.82 -21.94
N THR A 49 -5.51 8.68 -22.80
CA THR A 49 -4.72 9.72 -23.46
C THR A 49 -4.37 10.86 -22.52
N GLU A 50 -5.31 11.27 -21.65
CA GLU A 50 -5.10 12.39 -20.72
C GLU A 50 -6.11 12.41 -19.57
N TYR A 51 -5.81 13.16 -18.52
CA TYR A 51 -6.79 13.63 -17.56
C TYR A 51 -7.51 14.87 -18.11
N TRP A 52 -8.82 14.80 -18.20
CA TRP A 52 -9.65 15.88 -18.74
C TRP A 52 -9.36 17.24 -18.09
N ASN A 53 -8.98 18.22 -18.90
CA ASN A 53 -8.61 19.58 -18.46
C ASN A 53 -7.50 19.64 -17.38
N LYS A 54 -6.60 18.64 -17.33
CA LYS A 54 -5.49 18.60 -16.36
C LYS A 54 -4.17 18.22 -17.05
N PRO A 55 -3.63 19.08 -17.92
CA PRO A 55 -2.43 18.77 -18.70
C PRO A 55 -1.19 18.55 -17.82
N GLU A 56 -1.06 19.24 -16.70
CA GLU A 56 0.05 19.05 -15.77
C GLU A 56 0.00 17.66 -15.13
N ALA A 57 -1.16 17.29 -14.57
CA ALA A 57 -1.34 15.95 -13.99
C ALA A 57 -1.14 14.83 -15.03
N THR A 58 -1.49 15.08 -16.29
CA THR A 58 -1.25 14.13 -17.38
C THR A 58 0.25 13.96 -17.61
N ARG A 59 1.03 15.04 -17.74
CA ARG A 59 2.49 14.98 -17.91
C ARG A 59 3.24 14.36 -16.72
N GLU A 60 2.71 14.54 -15.52
CA GLU A 60 3.27 13.88 -14.33
C GLU A 60 3.04 12.37 -14.35
N THR A 61 1.91 11.93 -14.91
CA THR A 61 1.45 10.53 -14.87
C THR A 61 1.84 9.74 -16.11
N ILE A 62 1.86 10.36 -17.28
CA ILE A 62 2.21 9.70 -18.57
C ILE A 62 3.45 10.40 -19.13
N ASP A 63 4.50 9.62 -19.44
CA ASP A 63 5.69 10.18 -20.04
C ASP A 63 5.61 10.27 -21.58
N GLU A 64 6.67 10.80 -22.20
CA GLU A 64 6.75 10.99 -23.66
C GLU A 64 6.79 9.67 -24.44
N GLU A 65 7.17 8.55 -23.78
CA GLU A 65 7.19 7.21 -24.35
C GLU A 65 5.83 6.48 -24.20
N GLY A 66 4.85 7.12 -23.55
CA GLY A 66 3.51 6.56 -23.32
C GLY A 66 3.40 5.63 -22.11
N TRP A 67 4.39 5.63 -21.22
CA TRP A 67 4.29 4.91 -19.95
C TRP A 67 3.43 5.66 -18.96
N LEU A 68 2.38 5.00 -18.48
CA LEU A 68 1.52 5.50 -17.39
C LEU A 68 2.04 4.97 -16.06
N TYR A 69 2.46 5.87 -15.18
CA TYR A 69 2.90 5.60 -13.81
C TYR A 69 1.70 5.62 -12.88
N THR A 70 1.37 4.46 -12.31
CA THR A 70 0.09 4.25 -11.60
C THR A 70 0.06 4.82 -10.19
N GLY A 71 1.22 5.07 -9.61
CA GLY A 71 1.39 5.40 -8.18
C GLY A 71 1.30 4.17 -7.27
N ASP A 72 1.03 2.99 -7.79
CA ASP A 72 1.07 1.74 -7.04
C ASP A 72 2.49 1.16 -7.05
N LEU A 73 2.95 0.69 -5.90
CA LEU A 73 4.25 0.04 -5.73
C LEU A 73 4.06 -1.47 -5.69
N ALA A 74 4.96 -2.18 -6.35
CA ALA A 74 4.93 -3.63 -6.45
C ALA A 74 6.33 -4.23 -6.48
N THR A 75 6.41 -5.54 -6.28
CA THR A 75 7.52 -6.40 -6.72
C THR A 75 7.06 -7.28 -7.86
N MET A 76 7.97 -7.74 -8.69
CA MET A 76 7.69 -8.69 -9.77
C MET A 76 8.69 -9.83 -9.72
N ASP A 77 8.21 -11.06 -9.75
CA ASP A 77 9.06 -12.25 -9.77
C ASP A 77 9.60 -12.53 -11.19
N GLU A 78 10.52 -13.49 -11.31
CA GLU A 78 11.12 -13.90 -12.58
C GLU A 78 10.12 -14.45 -13.59
N ARG A 79 8.92 -14.87 -13.15
CA ARG A 79 7.83 -15.34 -13.99
C ARG A 79 6.92 -14.21 -14.46
N GLY A 80 7.16 -12.96 -14.00
CA GLY A 80 6.36 -11.79 -14.32
C GLY A 80 5.10 -11.62 -13.46
N TYR A 81 4.98 -12.34 -12.32
CA TYR A 81 3.87 -12.15 -11.39
C TYR A 81 4.11 -10.94 -10.51
N VAL A 82 3.10 -10.09 -10.42
CA VAL A 82 3.15 -8.83 -9.71
C VAL A 82 2.49 -8.95 -8.34
N THR A 83 3.22 -8.56 -7.30
CA THR A 83 2.71 -8.46 -5.91
C THR A 83 2.68 -7.00 -5.49
N LEU A 84 1.48 -6.48 -5.21
CA LEU A 84 1.32 -5.10 -4.74
C LEU A 84 1.86 -4.93 -3.32
N VAL A 85 2.67 -3.89 -3.11
CA VAL A 85 3.26 -3.53 -1.82
C VAL A 85 2.54 -2.34 -1.18
N GLY A 86 2.03 -1.42 -1.98
CA GLY A 86 1.33 -0.24 -1.49
C GLY A 86 1.24 0.89 -2.51
N ARG A 87 1.12 2.12 -2.02
CA ARG A 87 1.12 3.31 -2.86
C ARG A 87 2.31 4.21 -2.56
N SER A 88 2.91 4.77 -3.58
CA SER A 88 4.08 5.64 -3.46
C SER A 88 3.80 6.87 -2.58
N LYS A 89 2.61 7.47 -2.69
CA LYS A 89 2.16 8.61 -1.88
C LYS A 89 1.77 8.26 -0.43
N GLU A 90 1.64 6.98 -0.11
CA GLU A 90 1.30 6.51 1.24
C GLU A 90 2.51 5.97 1.99
N MET A 91 3.60 5.69 1.27
CA MET A 91 4.87 5.27 1.86
C MET A 91 5.42 6.38 2.75
N TYR A 92 5.94 6.01 3.90
CA TYR A 92 6.62 6.92 4.82
C TYR A 92 8.00 6.38 5.23
N ILE A 93 8.84 7.27 5.76
CA ILE A 93 10.21 6.92 6.16
C ILE A 93 10.29 6.84 7.68
N SER A 94 10.64 5.67 8.20
CA SER A 94 10.82 5.44 9.63
C SER A 94 12.24 4.98 9.94
N GLY A 95 13.02 5.83 10.59
CA GLY A 95 14.41 5.52 10.92
C GLY A 95 15.32 5.29 9.71
N GLY A 96 15.01 5.92 8.56
CA GLY A 96 15.75 5.77 7.31
C GLY A 96 15.25 4.66 6.39
N GLU A 97 14.26 3.86 6.84
CA GLU A 97 13.70 2.75 6.09
C GLU A 97 12.33 3.10 5.50
N ASN A 98 12.07 2.64 4.28
CA ASN A 98 10.76 2.78 3.66
C ASN A 98 9.74 1.85 4.33
N VAL A 99 8.60 2.41 4.72
CA VAL A 99 7.49 1.67 5.33
C VAL A 99 6.24 1.83 4.47
N TYR A 100 5.65 0.72 4.14
CA TYR A 100 4.44 0.65 3.33
C TYR A 100 3.25 0.31 4.24
N PRO A 101 2.29 1.23 4.46
CA PRO A 101 1.13 1.00 5.33
C PRO A 101 0.38 -0.30 5.01
N ARG A 102 0.24 -0.62 3.72
CA ARG A 102 -0.48 -1.82 3.27
C ARG A 102 0.12 -3.12 3.81
N GLU A 103 1.44 -3.25 3.84
CA GLU A 103 2.12 -4.42 4.42
C GLU A 103 1.75 -4.62 5.90
N ILE A 104 1.65 -3.52 6.64
CA ILE A 104 1.28 -3.55 8.06
C ILE A 104 -0.22 -3.87 8.20
N GLU A 105 -1.06 -3.25 7.37
CA GLU A 105 -2.50 -3.48 7.32
C GLU A 105 -2.79 -4.96 7.04
N ASP A 106 -2.12 -5.58 6.04
CA ASP A 106 -2.27 -6.99 5.68
C ASP A 106 -1.89 -7.95 6.82
N VAL A 107 -0.90 -7.61 7.62
CA VAL A 107 -0.53 -8.39 8.80
C VAL A 107 -1.60 -8.26 9.89
N ILE A 108 -2.05 -7.04 10.17
CA ILE A 108 -3.03 -6.78 11.23
C ILE A 108 -4.42 -7.35 10.87
N GLU A 109 -4.84 -7.28 9.60
CA GLU A 109 -6.12 -7.84 9.13
C GLU A 109 -6.22 -9.35 9.32
N LYS A 110 -5.10 -10.07 9.31
CA LYS A 110 -5.05 -11.52 9.59
C LYS A 110 -5.31 -11.86 11.05
N HIS A 111 -5.31 -10.88 11.96
CA HIS A 111 -5.62 -11.12 13.36
C HIS A 111 -7.11 -11.43 13.53
N PRO A 112 -7.49 -12.57 14.21
CA PRO A 112 -8.87 -13.06 14.24
C PRO A 112 -9.89 -12.09 14.86
N ALA A 113 -9.45 -11.17 15.72
CA ALA A 113 -10.31 -10.16 16.36
C ALA A 113 -10.43 -8.85 15.56
N VAL A 114 -9.62 -8.63 14.51
CA VAL A 114 -9.65 -7.38 13.72
C VAL A 114 -10.71 -7.47 12.64
N MET A 115 -11.55 -6.45 12.56
CA MET A 115 -12.54 -6.27 11.50
C MET A 115 -12.01 -5.39 10.37
N MET A 116 -11.36 -4.28 10.73
CA MET A 116 -10.78 -3.31 9.79
C MET A 116 -9.55 -2.66 10.43
N VAL A 117 -8.61 -2.27 9.60
CA VAL A 117 -7.45 -1.47 10.03
C VAL A 117 -7.10 -0.44 8.96
N CYS A 118 -6.52 0.67 9.40
CA CYS A 118 -5.91 1.68 8.56
C CYS A 118 -4.65 2.19 9.25
N VAL A 119 -3.52 2.18 8.55
CA VAL A 119 -2.26 2.69 9.07
C VAL A 119 -1.93 4.02 8.41
N LEU A 120 -1.64 5.01 9.24
CA LEU A 120 -1.23 6.35 8.79
C LEU A 120 0.11 6.73 9.40
N PRO A 121 0.93 7.49 8.66
CA PRO A 121 2.16 8.07 9.21
C PRO A 121 1.85 9.22 10.16
N LYS A 122 2.63 9.33 11.22
CA LYS A 122 2.68 10.47 12.15
C LYS A 122 4.12 10.91 12.31
N LYS A 123 4.36 12.22 12.34
CA LYS A 123 5.68 12.79 12.59
C LYS A 123 6.21 12.33 13.95
N ASP A 124 7.49 11.94 13.98
CA ASP A 124 8.19 11.50 15.17
C ASP A 124 9.56 12.17 15.22
N PRO A 125 9.98 12.73 16.39
CA PRO A 125 11.24 13.50 16.50
C PRO A 125 12.49 12.62 16.37
N VAL A 126 12.40 11.30 16.54
CA VAL A 126 13.53 10.36 16.49
C VAL A 126 13.56 9.60 15.16
N PHE A 127 12.41 9.12 14.70
CA PHE A 127 12.30 8.25 13.53
C PHE A 127 11.84 8.96 12.26
N GLN A 128 11.68 10.30 12.27
CA GLN A 128 11.04 11.13 11.25
C GLN A 128 9.54 10.88 11.19
N GLU A 129 9.13 9.65 10.88
CA GLU A 129 7.73 9.23 10.89
C GLU A 129 7.58 7.85 11.54
N VAL A 130 6.41 7.59 12.10
CA VAL A 130 6.03 6.29 12.69
C VAL A 130 4.59 5.95 12.30
N GLY A 131 4.28 4.68 12.21
CA GLY A 131 2.91 4.23 11.94
C GLY A 131 2.00 4.35 13.14
N ILE A 132 0.77 4.83 12.90
CA ILE A 132 -0.37 4.71 13.83
C ILE A 132 -1.41 3.83 13.16
N ALA A 133 -1.85 2.78 13.85
CA ALA A 133 -2.87 1.87 13.38
C ALA A 133 -4.24 2.21 13.99
N TYR A 134 -5.20 2.61 13.17
CA TYR A 134 -6.60 2.75 13.55
C TYR A 134 -7.30 1.41 13.34
N VAL A 135 -7.85 0.84 14.40
CA VAL A 135 -8.36 -0.54 14.42
C VAL A 135 -9.83 -0.60 14.83
N VAL A 136 -10.61 -1.33 14.06
CA VAL A 136 -11.98 -1.75 14.45
C VAL A 136 -11.95 -3.21 14.81
N VAL A 137 -12.41 -3.53 16.02
CA VAL A 137 -12.49 -4.90 16.53
C VAL A 137 -13.83 -5.52 16.13
N LYS A 138 -13.84 -6.80 15.79
CA LYS A 138 -15.06 -7.55 15.49
C LYS A 138 -15.99 -7.58 16.72
N GLU A 139 -17.28 -7.58 16.46
CA GLU A 139 -18.30 -7.68 17.51
C GLU A 139 -18.09 -8.93 18.37
N GLY A 140 -18.22 -8.76 19.69
CA GLY A 140 -18.02 -9.83 20.68
C GLY A 140 -16.57 -10.24 20.91
N LYS A 141 -15.58 -9.56 20.27
CA LYS A 141 -14.15 -9.77 20.51
C LYS A 141 -13.57 -8.63 21.35
N SER A 142 -12.48 -8.93 22.05
CA SER A 142 -11.65 -7.92 22.72
C SER A 142 -10.23 -7.99 22.18
N LEU A 143 -9.56 -6.86 22.12
CA LEU A 143 -8.17 -6.76 21.65
C LEU A 143 -7.55 -5.50 22.27
N THR A 144 -6.35 -5.62 22.81
CA THR A 144 -5.59 -4.50 23.37
C THR A 144 -4.46 -4.09 22.44
N GLY A 145 -3.99 -2.85 22.57
CA GLY A 145 -2.83 -2.37 21.82
C GLY A 145 -1.56 -3.16 22.13
N THR A 146 -1.43 -3.66 23.36
CA THR A 146 -0.28 -4.50 23.77
C THR A 146 -0.29 -5.84 23.05
N GLU A 147 -1.43 -6.52 23.01
CA GLU A 147 -1.58 -7.80 22.29
C GLU A 147 -1.30 -7.63 20.79
N LEU A 148 -1.87 -6.58 20.19
CA LEU A 148 -1.67 -6.33 18.76
C LEU A 148 -0.23 -5.93 18.45
N LYS A 149 0.44 -5.20 19.35
CA LYS A 149 1.86 -4.88 19.21
C LYS A 149 2.75 -6.12 19.27
N VAL A 150 2.47 -7.08 20.15
CA VAL A 150 3.17 -8.36 20.21
C VAL A 150 2.95 -9.14 18.91
N TYR A 151 1.70 -9.23 18.46
CA TYR A 151 1.33 -9.89 17.22
C TYR A 151 2.09 -9.34 15.99
N CYS A 152 2.20 -7.99 15.91
CA CYS A 152 2.96 -7.32 14.85
C CYS A 152 4.47 -7.60 14.94
N LYS A 153 5.05 -7.57 16.15
CA LYS A 153 6.49 -7.80 16.34
C LYS A 153 6.96 -9.19 15.92
N GLU A 154 6.10 -10.19 15.97
CA GLU A 154 6.41 -11.54 15.53
C GLU A 154 6.41 -11.70 14.01
N ARG A 155 5.84 -10.72 13.27
CA ARG A 155 5.54 -10.81 11.82
C ARG A 155 6.12 -9.69 10.98
N LEU A 156 6.52 -8.60 11.62
CA LEU A 156 7.05 -7.40 10.97
C LEU A 156 8.42 -7.02 11.54
N ALA A 157 9.25 -6.42 10.72
CA ALA A 157 10.46 -5.77 11.19
C ALA A 157 10.13 -4.65 12.21
N ASN A 158 10.99 -4.42 13.21
CA ASN A 158 10.71 -3.52 14.32
C ASN A 158 10.32 -2.09 13.91
N TYR A 159 10.92 -1.57 12.84
CA TYR A 159 10.64 -0.23 12.33
C TYR A 159 9.28 -0.11 11.64
N LYS A 160 8.67 -1.24 11.21
CA LYS A 160 7.34 -1.33 10.62
C LYS A 160 6.22 -1.43 11.67
N VAL A 161 6.56 -1.84 12.90
CA VAL A 161 5.54 -2.01 13.96
C VAL A 161 4.96 -0.66 14.36
N PRO A 162 3.62 -0.48 14.27
CA PRO A 162 2.99 0.77 14.70
C PRO A 162 3.36 1.15 16.12
N LYS A 163 3.66 2.42 16.35
CA LYS A 163 3.97 2.94 17.69
C LYS A 163 2.71 3.07 18.55
N GLU A 164 1.57 3.30 17.91
CA GLU A 164 0.28 3.53 18.54
C GLU A 164 -0.82 2.72 17.86
N PHE A 165 -1.78 2.22 18.65
CA PHE A 165 -2.98 1.54 18.18
C PHE A 165 -4.20 2.27 18.74
N VAL A 166 -5.00 2.86 17.84
CA VAL A 166 -6.19 3.63 18.17
C VAL A 166 -7.42 2.81 17.85
N PHE A 167 -8.15 2.37 18.87
CA PHE A 167 -9.36 1.59 18.67
C PHE A 167 -10.57 2.49 18.43
N ARG A 168 -11.34 2.16 17.41
CA ARG A 168 -12.54 2.89 16.98
C ARG A 168 -13.71 1.92 16.79
N SER A 169 -14.93 2.39 17.02
CA SER A 169 -16.14 1.62 16.69
C SER A 169 -16.39 1.52 15.19
N LYS A 170 -15.91 2.50 14.42
CA LYS A 170 -15.97 2.55 12.95
C LYS A 170 -14.85 3.44 12.40
N LEU A 171 -14.45 3.21 11.17
CA LEU A 171 -13.61 4.12 10.40
C LEU A 171 -14.46 4.96 9.45
N PRO A 172 -14.04 6.20 9.13
CA PRO A 172 -14.71 7.00 8.11
C PRO A 172 -14.55 6.33 6.73
N MET A 173 -15.64 6.30 5.96
CA MET A 173 -15.69 5.64 4.67
C MET A 173 -16.06 6.61 3.57
N LEU A 174 -15.42 6.48 2.41
CA LEU A 174 -15.84 7.12 1.17
C LEU A 174 -17.09 6.41 0.61
N GLY A 175 -17.89 7.11 -0.19
CA GLY A 175 -19.09 6.55 -0.81
C GLY A 175 -18.84 5.32 -1.71
N VAL A 176 -17.60 5.11 -2.12
CA VAL A 176 -17.14 3.95 -2.91
C VAL A 176 -16.69 2.75 -2.05
N GLY A 177 -16.92 2.78 -0.73
CA GLY A 177 -16.59 1.67 0.17
C GLY A 177 -15.12 1.60 0.61
N LYS A 178 -14.30 2.62 0.34
CA LYS A 178 -12.91 2.71 0.79
C LYS A 178 -12.81 3.56 2.06
N ILE A 179 -11.80 3.28 2.91
CA ILE A 179 -11.51 4.10 4.10
C ILE A 179 -11.10 5.51 3.66
N ASP A 180 -11.70 6.52 4.28
CA ASP A 180 -11.33 7.94 4.09
C ASP A 180 -10.10 8.29 4.95
N LYS A 181 -8.92 7.95 4.42
CA LYS A 181 -7.64 8.24 5.06
C LYS A 181 -7.43 9.74 5.31
N ARG A 182 -8.02 10.62 4.48
CA ARG A 182 -7.88 12.08 4.63
C ARG A 182 -8.61 12.58 5.87
N THR A 183 -9.80 12.04 6.12
CA THR A 183 -10.55 12.39 7.34
C THR A 183 -9.82 11.88 8.59
N LEU A 184 -9.30 10.65 8.58
CA LEU A 184 -8.49 10.12 9.70
C LEU A 184 -7.23 10.96 9.96
N ALA A 185 -6.52 11.38 8.91
CA ALA A 185 -5.33 12.22 9.05
C ALA A 185 -5.65 13.58 9.69
N ARG A 186 -6.76 14.23 9.31
CA ARG A 186 -7.20 15.50 9.93
C ARG A 186 -7.55 15.35 11.41
N GLU A 187 -8.17 14.23 11.78
CA GLU A 187 -8.50 13.93 13.18
C GLU A 187 -7.24 13.66 14.04
N MET A 188 -6.15 13.21 13.43
CA MET A 188 -4.88 12.97 14.10
C MET A 188 -4.16 14.27 14.46
N ASP A 189 -4.33 15.32 13.63
CA ASP A 189 -3.69 16.63 13.80
C ASP A 189 -4.49 17.59 14.70
N SER A 190 -5.70 17.19 15.15
CA SER A 190 -6.61 17.99 15.98
C SER A 190 -6.48 17.63 17.45
#